data_233bd17abb841634c5f9c1d5627d44b7
#
_entry.id   233bd17abb841634c5f9c1d5627d44b7
#
_cell.length_a   1.000
_cell.length_b   1.000
_cell.length_c   1.000
_cell.angle_alpha   90.00
_cell.angle_beta   90.00
_cell.angle_gamma   90.00
#
_symmetry.space_group_name_H-M   'P 1'
#
loop_
_entity.id
_entity.type
_entity.pdbx_description
1 polymer ?
#
loop_
_entity_poly.entity_id
_entity_poly.type
_entity_poly.pdbx_seq_one_letter_code
_entity_poly.pdbx_strand_id
1 'polypeptide(L)'
;MKKAVIGLGFGDEGKGITTDYLCSIVKNPLVVRFSGGHQAGHTVCNVETRHKFSNFGSGTLRGVPTYWSENCTVDPVGLLKEFRALEDKGIHPIIYINANCPITTPYDKRANRVSDSNKKHGTVGVGFGSTIQREEDHYSLTFQDLFHQFVLATKLDMIEQYYEFPILSHSYYEFIHACSQIIKLGLFIRLVHEMPHFDNYIYEGSQGLMLDPKIGFFPHVTRSNIFIEGMDKYYFITRAYCTRHGNGAMPNEDIPYNITVNPNETNVTHEYQGKFRRTMLDVSLLKYAIEKTNVKG
;
A
#
# COMPACT_ATOMS: atom_id res chain seq x y z
N MET A 1 -12.58 -14.82 12.48
CA MET A 1 -13.42 -14.30 11.36
C MET A 1 -12.58 -13.41 10.46
N LYS A 2 -12.70 -13.58 9.13
CA LYS A 2 -11.96 -12.82 8.11
C LYS A 2 -12.90 -11.82 7.42
N LYS A 3 -12.56 -10.54 7.47
CA LYS A 3 -13.33 -9.45 6.83
C LYS A 3 -12.42 -8.70 5.86
N ALA A 4 -12.90 -8.40 4.64
CA ALA A 4 -12.16 -7.61 3.68
C ALA A 4 -12.81 -6.23 3.45
N VAL A 5 -11.97 -5.20 3.39
CA VAL A 5 -12.37 -3.82 3.06
C VAL A 5 -11.79 -3.50 1.68
N ILE A 6 -12.66 -3.43 0.67
CA ILE A 6 -12.30 -3.34 -0.75
C ILE A 6 -12.93 -2.09 -1.36
N GLY A 7 -12.14 -1.24 -2.01
CA GLY A 7 -12.64 -0.11 -2.77
C GLY A 7 -13.16 -0.54 -4.14
N LEU A 8 -14.34 -0.07 -4.55
CA LEU A 8 -14.98 -0.46 -5.81
C LEU A 8 -14.48 0.34 -7.03
N GLY A 9 -13.89 1.51 -6.83
CA GLY A 9 -13.42 2.39 -7.90
C GLY A 9 -11.91 2.32 -8.13
N PHE A 10 -11.28 3.49 -8.25
CA PHE A 10 -9.85 3.63 -8.55
C PHE A 10 -8.99 4.01 -7.33
N GLY A 11 -9.49 3.83 -6.12
CA GLY A 11 -8.84 4.23 -4.87
C GLY A 11 -9.50 5.43 -4.21
N ASP A 12 -9.01 5.76 -3.00
CA ASP A 12 -9.47 6.91 -2.18
C ASP A 12 -10.93 6.84 -1.72
N GLU A 13 -11.51 5.64 -1.59
CA GLU A 13 -12.92 5.42 -1.22
C GLU A 13 -13.18 5.44 0.29
N GLY A 14 -12.16 5.61 1.14
CA GLY A 14 -12.34 5.61 2.59
C GLY A 14 -12.08 4.26 3.27
N LYS A 15 -11.30 3.38 2.65
CA LYS A 15 -10.92 2.08 3.22
C LYS A 15 -10.31 2.19 4.61
N GLY A 16 -9.42 3.17 4.82
CA GLY A 16 -8.77 3.36 6.11
C GLY A 16 -9.74 3.64 7.25
N ILE A 17 -10.69 4.57 7.07
CA ILE A 17 -11.67 4.89 8.12
C ILE A 17 -12.63 3.72 8.38
N THR A 18 -12.97 2.94 7.34
CA THR A 18 -13.78 1.73 7.50
C THR A 18 -13.01 0.65 8.26
N THR A 19 -11.73 0.46 7.96
CA THR A 19 -10.85 -0.47 8.69
C THR A 19 -10.73 -0.08 10.16
N ASP A 20 -10.48 1.20 10.46
CA ASP A 20 -10.43 1.72 11.82
C ASP A 20 -11.75 1.48 12.58
N TYR A 21 -12.89 1.75 11.94
CA TYR A 21 -14.20 1.47 12.51
C TYR A 21 -14.38 -0.02 12.80
N LEU A 22 -14.05 -0.90 11.86
CA LEU A 22 -14.16 -2.35 12.09
C LEU A 22 -13.27 -2.82 13.24
N CYS A 23 -12.07 -2.24 13.38
CA CYS A 23 -11.18 -2.50 14.51
C CYS A 23 -11.81 -2.12 15.86
N SER A 24 -12.68 -1.10 15.88
CA SER A 24 -13.33 -0.64 17.12
C SER A 24 -14.47 -1.53 17.62
N ILE A 25 -15.06 -2.34 16.74
CA ILE A 25 -16.25 -3.13 17.04
C ILE A 25 -16.01 -4.65 17.13
N VAL A 26 -14.79 -5.11 16.90
CA VAL A 26 -14.45 -6.54 16.99
C VAL A 26 -13.40 -6.79 18.09
N LYS A 27 -13.44 -7.99 18.66
CA LYS A 27 -12.50 -8.39 19.71
C LYS A 27 -11.18 -8.88 19.09
N ASN A 28 -10.06 -8.49 19.68
CA ASN A 28 -8.71 -8.95 19.32
C ASN A 28 -8.45 -8.96 17.79
N PRO A 29 -8.54 -7.80 17.11
CA PRO A 29 -8.33 -7.71 15.67
C PRO A 29 -6.85 -7.68 15.28
N LEU A 30 -6.56 -8.16 14.06
CA LEU A 30 -5.32 -7.93 13.33
C LEU A 30 -5.68 -7.28 11.98
N VAL A 31 -5.05 -6.15 11.63
CA VAL A 31 -5.16 -5.60 10.28
C VAL A 31 -4.17 -6.31 9.37
N VAL A 32 -4.67 -6.88 8.27
CA VAL A 32 -3.87 -7.60 7.28
C VAL A 32 -3.71 -6.73 6.03
N ARG A 33 -2.48 -6.30 5.75
CA ARG A 33 -2.11 -5.72 4.45
C ARG A 33 -1.71 -6.86 3.54
N PHE A 34 -2.47 -7.05 2.46
CA PHE A 34 -2.33 -8.21 1.56
C PHE A 34 -1.95 -7.83 0.13
N SER A 35 -1.82 -6.54 -0.15
CA SER A 35 -1.49 -6.02 -1.48
C SER A 35 -0.84 -4.65 -1.39
N GLY A 36 -0.09 -4.27 -2.43
CA GLY A 36 0.56 -2.96 -2.51
C GLY A 36 1.82 -2.85 -1.67
N GLY A 37 2.20 -1.64 -1.36
CA GLY A 37 3.39 -1.29 -0.58
C GLY A 37 3.25 0.13 -0.02
N HIS A 38 4.36 0.82 0.18
CA HIS A 38 4.42 2.17 0.74
C HIS A 38 3.64 3.24 -0.06
N GLN A 39 3.26 2.97 -1.32
CA GLN A 39 2.48 3.89 -2.16
C GLN A 39 1.02 4.06 -1.70
N ALA A 40 0.46 3.10 -0.99
CA ALA A 40 -0.90 3.21 -0.46
C ALA A 40 -0.92 4.13 0.77
N GLY A 41 -1.83 5.09 0.81
CA GLY A 41 -1.94 6.00 1.93
C GLY A 41 -3.38 6.09 2.44
N HIS A 42 -3.63 5.61 3.66
CA HIS A 42 -4.94 5.64 4.30
C HIS A 42 -4.97 6.63 5.45
N THR A 43 -5.73 7.72 5.28
CA THR A 43 -5.85 8.72 6.35
C THR A 43 -6.95 8.32 7.33
N VAL A 44 -6.58 8.28 8.60
CA VAL A 44 -7.50 8.10 9.73
C VAL A 44 -7.41 9.32 10.63
N CYS A 45 -8.56 9.80 11.07
CA CYS A 45 -8.67 10.89 12.03
C CYS A 45 -9.55 10.43 13.20
N ASN A 46 -9.07 10.61 14.40
CA ASN A 46 -9.89 10.63 15.61
C ASN A 46 -9.95 12.07 16.16
N VAL A 47 -10.53 12.28 17.34
CA VAL A 47 -10.70 13.60 17.93
C VAL A 47 -9.37 14.32 18.16
N GLU A 48 -8.31 13.57 18.49
CA GLU A 48 -7.03 14.13 18.95
C GLU A 48 -5.91 13.99 17.90
N THR A 49 -6.01 12.99 17.02
CA THR A 49 -4.90 12.59 16.17
C THR A 49 -5.34 12.33 14.74
N ARG A 50 -4.55 12.84 13.80
CA ARG A 50 -4.64 12.50 12.38
C ARG A 50 -3.35 11.82 11.95
N HIS A 51 -3.47 10.69 11.24
CA HIS A 51 -2.34 9.99 10.64
C HIS A 51 -2.67 9.44 9.24
N LYS A 52 -1.69 9.47 8.33
CA LYS A 52 -1.76 8.83 7.02
C LYS A 52 -0.91 7.58 7.07
N PHE A 53 -1.56 6.43 7.13
CA PHE A 53 -0.92 5.12 7.15
C PHE A 53 -0.48 4.70 5.75
N SER A 54 0.79 4.37 5.60
CA SER A 54 1.34 3.78 4.37
C SER A 54 1.90 2.37 4.63
N ASN A 55 2.51 2.13 5.78
CA ASN A 55 3.10 0.85 6.16
C ASN A 55 2.29 0.15 7.27
N PHE A 56 1.75 0.91 8.21
CA PHE A 56 0.90 0.35 9.27
C PHE A 56 -0.56 0.30 8.84
N GLY A 57 -1.32 -0.61 9.41
CA GLY A 57 -2.76 -0.73 9.18
C GLY A 57 -3.54 0.40 9.85
N SER A 58 -4.70 0.72 9.31
CA SER A 58 -5.52 1.85 9.76
C SER A 58 -6.09 1.70 11.17
N GLY A 59 -5.99 0.51 11.79
CA GLY A 59 -6.34 0.29 13.20
C GLY A 59 -5.26 0.67 14.21
N THR A 60 -4.08 1.10 13.76
CA THR A 60 -2.92 1.35 14.63
C THR A 60 -3.14 2.45 15.68
N LEU A 61 -3.96 3.49 15.38
CA LEU A 61 -4.32 4.51 16.39
C LEU A 61 -5.10 3.92 17.58
N ARG A 62 -5.66 2.71 17.44
CA ARG A 62 -6.35 1.97 18.51
C ARG A 62 -5.47 0.91 19.18
N GLY A 63 -4.17 0.87 18.87
CA GLY A 63 -3.25 -0.15 19.32
C GLY A 63 -3.41 -1.51 18.62
N VAL A 64 -4.16 -1.57 17.51
CA VAL A 64 -4.33 -2.80 16.72
C VAL A 64 -3.07 -3.08 15.92
N PRO A 65 -2.48 -4.28 16.03
CA PRO A 65 -1.30 -4.64 15.27
C PRO A 65 -1.60 -4.86 13.79
N THR A 66 -0.55 -4.78 12.98
CA THR A 66 -0.59 -4.99 11.53
C THR A 66 0.14 -6.26 11.16
N TYR A 67 -0.37 -7.01 10.19
CA TYR A 67 0.37 -8.04 9.47
C TYR A 67 0.60 -7.59 8.02
N TRP A 68 1.83 -7.67 7.57
CA TRP A 68 2.26 -7.34 6.21
C TRP A 68 2.61 -8.62 5.48
N SER A 69 1.78 -9.00 4.50
CA SER A 69 1.93 -10.27 3.81
C SER A 69 3.06 -10.24 2.77
N GLU A 70 3.47 -11.41 2.32
CA GLU A 70 4.47 -11.61 1.25
C GLU A 70 4.08 -10.98 -0.10
N ASN A 71 2.78 -10.72 -0.32
CA ASN A 71 2.27 -10.07 -1.52
C ASN A 71 2.39 -8.53 -1.49
N CYS A 72 2.92 -7.98 -0.40
CA CYS A 72 3.24 -6.56 -0.25
C CYS A 72 4.72 -6.30 -0.51
N THR A 73 5.12 -5.04 -0.66
CA THR A 73 6.54 -4.65 -0.65
C THR A 73 6.84 -3.74 0.52
N VAL A 74 7.94 -3.95 1.22
CA VAL A 74 8.40 -3.10 2.33
C VAL A 74 9.43 -2.10 1.84
N ASP A 75 9.22 -0.82 2.11
CA ASP A 75 10.23 0.23 2.04
C ASP A 75 10.81 0.47 3.44
N PRO A 76 12.04 0.01 3.74
CA PRO A 76 12.61 0.16 5.08
C PRO A 76 12.70 1.62 5.56
N VAL A 77 13.04 2.54 4.67
CA VAL A 77 13.14 3.97 5.00
C VAL A 77 11.77 4.55 5.32
N GLY A 78 10.76 4.23 4.50
CA GLY A 78 9.38 4.66 4.72
C GLY A 78 8.76 4.05 5.98
N LEU A 79 9.01 2.76 6.24
CA LEU A 79 8.55 2.07 7.43
C LEU A 79 9.13 2.69 8.70
N LEU A 80 10.43 2.96 8.74
CA LEU A 80 11.09 3.56 9.90
C LEU A 80 10.60 5.00 10.15
N LYS A 81 10.41 5.79 9.08
CA LYS A 81 9.87 7.16 9.19
C LYS A 81 8.47 7.17 9.77
N GLU A 82 7.60 6.28 9.31
CA GLU A 82 6.22 6.17 9.81
C GLU A 82 6.18 5.65 11.26
N PHE A 83 7.03 4.67 11.59
CA PHE A 83 7.19 4.19 12.96
C PHE A 83 7.50 5.32 13.93
N ARG A 84 8.53 6.13 13.63
CA ARG A 84 8.93 7.28 14.46
C ARG A 84 7.83 8.33 14.56
N ALA A 85 7.14 8.63 13.45
CA ALA A 85 6.03 9.58 13.44
C ALA A 85 4.83 9.10 14.30
N LEU A 86 4.67 7.82 14.52
CA LEU A 86 3.69 7.24 15.45
C LEU A 86 4.20 7.31 16.89
N GLU A 87 5.47 7.01 17.14
CA GLU A 87 6.10 7.15 18.46
C GLU A 87 6.04 8.61 18.96
N ASP A 88 6.29 9.60 18.11
CA ASP A 88 6.18 11.03 18.43
C ASP A 88 4.75 11.43 18.87
N LYS A 89 3.75 10.62 18.51
CA LYS A 89 2.35 10.77 18.95
C LYS A 89 2.01 9.92 20.17
N GLY A 90 3.00 9.28 20.80
CA GLY A 90 2.80 8.38 21.93
C GLY A 90 2.19 7.01 21.57
N ILE A 91 2.23 6.63 20.29
CA ILE A 91 1.70 5.36 19.80
C ILE A 91 2.86 4.40 19.56
N HIS A 92 2.80 3.22 20.16
CA HIS A 92 3.80 2.16 20.00
C HIS A 92 3.27 1.08 19.05
N PRO A 93 3.45 1.24 17.73
CA PRO A 93 2.85 0.36 16.75
C PRO A 93 3.54 -1.00 16.71
N ILE A 94 2.77 -2.07 16.52
CA ILE A 94 3.29 -3.43 16.31
C ILE A 94 2.98 -3.85 14.88
N ILE A 95 4.01 -4.33 14.17
CA ILE A 95 3.88 -4.90 12.84
C ILE A 95 4.59 -6.24 12.74
N TYR A 96 3.89 -7.21 12.18
CA TYR A 96 4.41 -8.52 11.81
C TYR A 96 4.63 -8.52 10.31
N ILE A 97 5.86 -8.74 9.86
CA ILE A 97 6.20 -8.75 8.43
C ILE A 97 6.59 -10.18 8.04
N ASN A 98 5.94 -10.68 6.99
CA ASN A 98 6.28 -12.00 6.45
C ASN A 98 7.74 -12.03 5.98
N ALA A 99 8.46 -13.10 6.31
CA ALA A 99 9.86 -13.31 5.97
C ALA A 99 10.14 -13.14 4.46
N ASN A 100 9.20 -13.56 3.62
CA ASN A 100 9.31 -13.52 2.16
C ASN A 100 8.81 -12.19 1.54
N CYS A 101 8.42 -11.22 2.36
CA CYS A 101 7.95 -9.93 1.84
C CYS A 101 9.09 -9.20 1.09
N PRO A 102 8.91 -8.83 -0.20
CA PRO A 102 9.91 -8.13 -0.99
C PRO A 102 10.30 -6.77 -0.40
N ILE A 103 11.58 -6.44 -0.48
CA ILE A 103 12.14 -5.16 -0.05
C ILE A 103 12.30 -4.21 -1.23
N THR A 104 11.73 -3.02 -1.10
CA THR A 104 11.95 -1.92 -2.03
C THR A 104 13.26 -1.22 -1.71
N THR A 105 14.20 -1.22 -2.67
CA THR A 105 15.53 -0.61 -2.55
C THR A 105 15.56 0.81 -3.13
N PRO A 106 16.62 1.59 -2.86
CA PRO A 106 16.85 2.86 -3.54
C PRO A 106 16.98 2.73 -5.06
N TYR A 107 17.47 1.59 -5.56
CA TYR A 107 17.55 1.28 -7.00
C TYR A 107 16.15 1.16 -7.60
N ASP A 108 15.23 0.43 -6.96
CA ASP A 108 13.83 0.31 -7.40
C ASP A 108 13.15 1.69 -7.47
N LYS A 109 13.37 2.54 -6.47
CA LYS A 109 12.82 3.91 -6.45
C LYS A 109 13.35 4.76 -7.59
N ARG A 110 14.66 4.69 -7.87
CA ARG A 110 15.26 5.41 -8.98
C ARG A 110 14.73 4.89 -10.31
N ALA A 111 14.71 3.57 -10.53
CA ALA A 111 14.15 2.95 -11.74
C ALA A 111 12.71 3.40 -11.99
N ASN A 112 11.88 3.42 -10.95
CA ASN A 112 10.50 3.86 -11.05
C ASN A 112 10.36 5.32 -11.50
N ARG A 113 11.25 6.21 -11.04
CA ARG A 113 11.20 7.66 -11.34
C ARG A 113 11.77 8.02 -12.70
N VAL A 114 12.77 7.29 -13.21
CA VAL A 114 13.41 7.59 -14.49
C VAL A 114 12.72 6.92 -15.68
N SER A 115 11.95 5.88 -15.47
CA SER A 115 11.24 5.15 -16.53
C SER A 115 10.16 6.01 -17.19
N ASP A 116 10.25 6.19 -18.49
CA ASP A 116 9.25 6.93 -19.27
C ASP A 116 7.89 6.21 -19.32
N SER A 117 7.88 4.89 -19.31
CA SER A 117 6.63 4.13 -19.21
C SER A 117 5.93 4.39 -17.87
N ASN A 118 6.67 4.44 -16.77
CA ASN A 118 6.13 4.75 -15.46
C ASN A 118 5.57 6.18 -15.37
N LYS A 119 6.23 7.15 -15.99
CA LYS A 119 5.72 8.53 -16.10
C LYS A 119 4.39 8.58 -16.86
N LYS A 120 4.26 7.81 -17.96
CA LYS A 120 3.00 7.71 -18.73
C LYS A 120 1.87 7.03 -17.93
N HIS A 121 2.19 6.11 -17.03
CA HIS A 121 1.20 5.47 -16.15
C HIS A 121 0.76 6.35 -14.98
N GLY A 122 1.58 7.31 -14.55
CA GLY A 122 1.32 8.12 -13.36
C GLY A 122 1.52 7.37 -12.06
N THR A 123 2.71 6.81 -11.86
CA THR A 123 3.08 6.08 -10.63
C THR A 123 3.39 7.05 -9.48
N VAL A 124 3.29 6.60 -8.23
CA VAL A 124 3.63 7.42 -7.05
C VAL A 124 5.15 7.70 -6.94
N GLY A 125 5.99 6.96 -7.68
CA GLY A 125 7.45 7.16 -7.68
C GLY A 125 8.18 6.55 -6.47
N VAL A 126 7.54 5.62 -5.74
CA VAL A 126 8.10 4.97 -4.53
C VAL A 126 8.70 3.59 -4.77
N GLY A 127 8.76 3.13 -6.04
CA GLY A 127 9.48 1.92 -6.42
C GLY A 127 8.67 0.62 -6.43
N PHE A 128 7.38 0.62 -6.06
CA PHE A 128 6.57 -0.59 -5.96
C PHE A 128 6.62 -1.47 -7.22
N GLY A 129 6.28 -0.89 -8.39
CA GLY A 129 6.24 -1.64 -9.66
C GLY A 129 7.63 -2.16 -10.08
N SER A 130 8.69 -1.40 -9.81
CA SER A 130 10.08 -1.80 -10.10
C SER A 130 10.54 -2.91 -9.15
N THR A 131 10.13 -2.89 -7.88
CA THR A 131 10.40 -3.97 -6.93
C THR A 131 9.77 -5.28 -7.42
N ILE A 132 8.49 -5.25 -7.80
CA ILE A 132 7.79 -6.46 -8.30
C ILE A 132 8.45 -6.97 -9.60
N GLN A 133 8.81 -6.07 -10.55
CA GLN A 133 9.51 -6.48 -11.76
C GLN A 133 10.84 -7.16 -11.45
N ARG A 134 11.63 -6.60 -10.55
CA ARG A 134 12.92 -7.17 -10.14
C ARG A 134 12.76 -8.55 -9.48
N GLU A 135 11.71 -8.74 -8.66
CA GLU A 135 11.40 -10.04 -8.07
C GLU A 135 10.99 -11.07 -9.14
N GLU A 136 10.17 -10.68 -10.14
CA GLU A 136 9.81 -11.52 -11.29
C GLU A 136 11.04 -11.91 -12.12
N ASP A 137 12.05 -11.03 -12.22
CA ASP A 137 13.32 -11.27 -12.90
C ASP A 137 14.36 -12.02 -12.01
N HIS A 138 13.92 -12.55 -10.86
CA HIS A 138 14.68 -13.38 -9.92
C HIS A 138 15.82 -12.67 -9.15
N TYR A 139 15.89 -11.34 -9.16
CA TYR A 139 16.82 -10.58 -8.31
C TYR A 139 16.19 -10.29 -6.94
N SER A 140 15.83 -11.33 -6.22
CA SER A 140 15.04 -11.26 -4.99
C SER A 140 15.84 -10.69 -3.80
N LEU A 141 15.17 -9.76 -3.07
CA LEU A 141 15.60 -9.31 -1.75
C LEU A 141 14.36 -9.26 -0.84
N THR A 142 14.35 -10.12 0.19
CA THR A 142 13.19 -10.29 1.07
C THR A 142 13.46 -9.75 2.48
N PHE A 143 12.41 -9.62 3.30
CA PHE A 143 12.53 -9.07 4.64
C PHE A 143 13.47 -9.87 5.54
N GLN A 144 13.50 -11.20 5.44
CA GLN A 144 14.43 -12.05 6.20
C GLN A 144 15.91 -11.80 5.84
N ASP A 145 16.20 -11.41 4.61
CA ASP A 145 17.57 -11.18 4.17
C ASP A 145 18.23 -10.00 4.91
N LEU A 146 17.43 -9.07 5.42
CA LEU A 146 17.92 -7.93 6.21
C LEU A 146 18.66 -8.36 7.47
N PHE A 147 18.34 -9.54 8.03
CA PHE A 147 18.93 -10.09 9.25
C PHE A 147 20.29 -10.78 9.02
N HIS A 148 20.74 -10.88 7.76
CA HIS A 148 21.98 -11.53 7.35
C HIS A 148 22.86 -10.54 6.57
N GLN A 149 23.76 -9.86 7.25
CA GLN A 149 24.57 -8.76 6.69
C GLN A 149 25.26 -9.12 5.36
N PHE A 150 25.87 -10.31 5.28
CA PHE A 150 26.53 -10.76 4.05
C PHE A 150 25.54 -10.98 2.91
N VAL A 151 24.38 -11.59 3.19
CA VAL A 151 23.33 -11.82 2.20
C VAL A 151 22.77 -10.49 1.69
N LEU A 152 22.50 -9.55 2.60
CA LEU A 152 22.00 -8.21 2.24
C LEU A 152 23.02 -7.50 1.32
N ALA A 153 24.29 -7.46 1.68
CA ALA A 153 25.33 -6.82 0.88
C ALA A 153 25.44 -7.46 -0.52
N THR A 154 25.56 -8.79 -0.59
CA THR A 154 25.66 -9.53 -1.85
C THR A 154 24.46 -9.29 -2.76
N LYS A 155 23.23 -9.35 -2.20
CA LYS A 155 22.01 -9.11 -2.99
C LYS A 155 21.91 -7.66 -3.48
N LEU A 156 22.36 -6.68 -2.70
CA LEU A 156 22.39 -5.28 -3.14
C LEU A 156 23.38 -5.06 -4.28
N ASP A 157 24.55 -5.70 -4.25
CA ASP A 157 25.52 -5.66 -5.35
C ASP A 157 24.93 -6.26 -6.65
N MET A 158 24.20 -7.38 -6.53
CA MET A 158 23.51 -7.99 -7.67
C MET A 158 22.38 -7.08 -8.21
N ILE A 159 21.65 -6.40 -7.34
CA ILE A 159 20.58 -5.46 -7.72
C ILE A 159 21.17 -4.23 -8.41
N GLU A 160 22.32 -3.73 -7.95
CA GLU A 160 23.04 -2.65 -8.63
C GLU A 160 23.42 -3.05 -10.06
N GLN A 161 23.97 -4.25 -10.23
CA GLN A 161 24.31 -4.79 -11.56
C GLN A 161 23.06 -4.97 -12.45
N TYR A 162 21.94 -5.46 -11.90
CA TYR A 162 20.68 -5.60 -12.64
C TYR A 162 20.16 -4.27 -13.20
N TYR A 163 20.30 -3.19 -12.43
CA TYR A 163 19.81 -1.88 -12.87
C TYR A 163 20.80 -1.10 -13.73
N GLU A 164 22.08 -1.47 -13.72
CA GLU A 164 23.16 -0.84 -14.51
C GLU A 164 23.30 0.68 -14.28
N PHE A 165 22.85 1.18 -13.15
CA PHE A 165 23.02 2.59 -12.78
C PHE A 165 23.35 2.78 -11.30
N PRO A 166 24.20 3.74 -10.92
CA PRO A 166 24.51 4.03 -9.54
C PRO A 166 23.34 4.74 -8.85
N ILE A 167 23.27 4.63 -7.54
CA ILE A 167 22.42 5.48 -6.69
C ILE A 167 23.27 6.50 -5.94
N LEU A 168 22.59 7.55 -5.41
CA LEU A 168 23.27 8.51 -4.55
C LEU A 168 23.75 7.83 -3.25
N SER A 169 24.98 8.04 -2.86
CA SER A 169 25.56 7.48 -1.62
C SER A 169 24.68 7.74 -0.40
N HIS A 170 24.10 8.94 -0.30
CA HIS A 170 23.16 9.27 0.79
C HIS A 170 21.95 8.33 0.82
N SER A 171 21.33 8.02 -0.33
CA SER A 171 20.18 7.12 -0.40
C SER A 171 20.55 5.69 0.00
N TYR A 172 21.76 5.24 -0.37
CA TYR A 172 22.28 3.95 0.06
C TYR A 172 22.47 3.89 1.58
N TYR A 173 23.15 4.87 2.15
CA TYR A 173 23.39 4.91 3.60
C TYR A 173 22.10 5.07 4.40
N GLU A 174 21.12 5.87 3.93
CA GLU A 174 19.80 6.00 4.55
C GLU A 174 19.09 4.64 4.57
N PHE A 175 19.15 3.89 3.48
CA PHE A 175 18.56 2.55 3.38
C PHE A 175 19.21 1.56 4.35
N ILE A 176 20.55 1.45 4.35
CA ILE A 176 21.29 0.55 5.25
C ILE A 176 21.04 0.92 6.72
N HIS A 177 21.03 2.22 7.02
CA HIS A 177 20.68 2.70 8.36
C HIS A 177 19.27 2.26 8.76
N ALA A 178 18.29 2.43 7.87
CA ALA A 178 16.90 2.03 8.15
C ALA A 178 16.80 0.51 8.38
N CYS A 179 17.44 -0.32 7.58
CA CYS A 179 17.50 -1.77 7.78
C CYS A 179 18.07 -2.13 9.16
N SER A 180 19.19 -1.50 9.55
CA SER A 180 19.81 -1.72 10.87
C SER A 180 18.89 -1.31 12.03
N GLN A 181 18.17 -0.19 11.90
CA GLN A 181 17.22 0.26 12.94
C GLN A 181 16.01 -0.67 13.05
N ILE A 182 15.46 -1.14 11.93
CA ILE A 182 14.34 -2.10 11.90
C ILE A 182 14.71 -3.38 12.66
N ILE A 183 15.92 -3.91 12.46
CA ILE A 183 16.39 -5.10 13.18
C ILE A 183 16.43 -4.84 14.70
N LYS A 184 16.89 -3.65 15.13
CA LYS A 184 16.93 -3.27 16.55
C LYS A 184 15.54 -3.10 17.17
N LEU A 185 14.55 -2.75 16.36
CA LEU A 185 13.15 -2.57 16.76
C LEU A 185 12.36 -3.89 16.78
N GLY A 186 13.00 -5.04 16.89
CA GLY A 186 12.39 -6.37 16.80
C GLY A 186 11.25 -6.67 17.78
N LEU A 187 11.08 -5.88 18.84
CA LEU A 187 9.90 -5.97 19.72
C LEU A 187 8.63 -5.40 19.06
N PHE A 188 8.78 -4.44 18.14
CA PHE A 188 7.71 -3.72 17.47
C PHE A 188 7.57 -4.12 16.00
N ILE A 189 8.71 -4.30 15.31
CA ILE A 189 8.79 -4.71 13.89
C ILE A 189 9.31 -6.15 13.87
N ARG A 190 8.39 -7.11 13.71
CA ARG A 190 8.65 -8.53 13.92
C ARG A 190 8.69 -9.30 12.61
N LEU A 191 9.79 -10.01 12.37
CA LEU A 191 9.85 -11.00 11.29
C LEU A 191 9.04 -12.22 11.69
N VAL A 192 8.16 -12.69 10.79
CA VAL A 192 7.37 -13.91 10.96
C VAL A 192 7.32 -14.73 9.66
N HIS A 193 7.27 -16.05 9.78
CA HIS A 193 7.10 -16.95 8.62
C HIS A 193 5.62 -17.21 8.31
N GLU A 194 4.77 -17.11 9.33
CA GLU A 194 3.33 -17.31 9.20
C GLU A 194 2.57 -16.15 9.86
N MET A 195 1.35 -15.94 9.40
CA MET A 195 0.46 -14.94 9.97
C MET A 195 0.11 -15.31 11.43
N PRO A 196 0.32 -14.41 12.40
CA PRO A 196 0.04 -14.70 13.80
C PRO A 196 -1.46 -14.92 14.04
N HIS A 197 -1.78 -15.69 15.06
CA HIS A 197 -3.16 -16.04 15.39
C HIS A 197 -3.88 -14.90 16.13
N PHE A 198 -5.05 -14.51 15.59
CA PHE A 198 -5.96 -13.52 16.18
C PHE A 198 -7.42 -13.99 16.03
N ASP A 199 -8.34 -13.41 16.80
CA ASP A 199 -9.76 -13.79 16.73
C ASP A 199 -10.42 -13.23 15.46
N ASN A 200 -10.00 -12.05 15.03
CA ASN A 200 -10.53 -11.35 13.86
C ASN A 200 -9.40 -10.81 12.97
N TYR A 201 -9.53 -11.02 11.67
CA TYR A 201 -8.63 -10.50 10.64
C TYR A 201 -9.38 -9.50 9.77
N ILE A 202 -8.85 -8.28 9.65
CA ILE A 202 -9.40 -7.23 8.81
C ILE A 202 -8.42 -6.98 7.67
N TYR A 203 -8.74 -7.52 6.50
CA TYR A 203 -7.96 -7.38 5.28
C TYR A 203 -8.19 -6.01 4.67
N GLU A 204 -7.21 -5.14 4.75
CA GLU A 204 -7.26 -3.78 4.28
C GLU A 204 -6.67 -3.69 2.87
N GLY A 205 -7.52 -3.45 1.86
CA GLY A 205 -7.11 -3.26 0.48
C GLY A 205 -6.32 -1.96 0.28
N SER A 206 -5.30 -2.01 -0.57
CA SER A 206 -4.41 -0.85 -0.82
C SER A 206 -4.98 0.14 -1.83
N GLN A 207 -5.75 -0.35 -2.81
CA GLN A 207 -6.26 0.42 -3.95
C GLN A 207 -7.71 0.04 -4.24
N GLY A 208 -8.29 0.56 -5.34
CA GLY A 208 -9.63 0.18 -5.78
C GLY A 208 -9.62 -0.92 -6.84
N LEU A 209 -10.72 -1.67 -6.95
CA LEU A 209 -10.88 -2.82 -7.87
C LEU A 209 -10.62 -2.47 -9.33
N MET A 210 -10.92 -1.23 -9.76
CA MET A 210 -10.66 -0.79 -11.13
C MET A 210 -9.18 -0.59 -11.45
N LEU A 211 -8.30 -0.79 -10.47
CA LEU A 211 -6.84 -0.85 -10.65
C LEU A 211 -6.28 -2.28 -10.55
N ASP A 212 -7.13 -3.30 -10.30
CA ASP A 212 -6.73 -4.70 -10.31
C ASP A 212 -6.34 -5.13 -11.74
N PRO A 213 -5.25 -5.88 -11.94
CA PRO A 213 -4.80 -6.27 -13.28
C PRO A 213 -5.77 -7.21 -14.02
N LYS A 214 -6.65 -7.94 -13.30
CA LYS A 214 -7.63 -8.85 -13.88
C LYS A 214 -9.01 -8.21 -14.07
N ILE A 215 -9.34 -7.17 -13.29
CA ILE A 215 -10.67 -6.54 -13.24
C ILE A 215 -10.66 -5.17 -13.90
N GLY A 216 -9.60 -4.41 -13.72
CA GLY A 216 -9.47 -3.03 -14.17
C GLY A 216 -9.16 -2.87 -15.65
N PHE A 217 -8.80 -1.65 -16.05
CA PHE A 217 -8.60 -1.27 -17.46
C PHE A 217 -7.10 -1.19 -17.80
N PHE A 218 -6.56 -2.29 -18.32
CA PHE A 218 -5.18 -2.34 -18.81
C PHE A 218 -4.94 -1.26 -19.92
N PRO A 219 -3.80 -0.59 -19.95
CA PRO A 219 -2.58 -0.78 -19.14
C PRO A 219 -2.56 -0.01 -17.82
N HIS A 220 -3.60 0.76 -17.48
CA HIS A 220 -3.65 1.64 -16.32
C HIS A 220 -4.13 0.91 -15.07
N VAL A 221 -3.43 -0.15 -14.69
CA VAL A 221 -3.67 -1.00 -13.52
C VAL A 221 -2.41 -1.11 -12.67
N THR A 222 -2.53 -1.62 -11.45
CA THR A 222 -1.38 -1.94 -10.58
C THR A 222 -0.85 -3.34 -10.87
N ARG A 223 0.35 -3.65 -10.36
CA ARG A 223 0.89 -5.02 -10.36
C ARG A 223 0.43 -5.85 -9.14
N SER A 224 -0.42 -5.29 -8.27
CA SER A 224 -0.99 -5.99 -7.12
C SER A 224 -2.36 -6.58 -7.44
N ASN A 225 -2.64 -7.76 -6.91
CA ASN A 225 -4.01 -8.26 -6.81
C ASN A 225 -4.75 -7.45 -5.74
N ILE A 226 -5.79 -6.76 -6.13
CA ILE A 226 -6.58 -5.90 -5.24
C ILE A 226 -7.72 -6.66 -4.57
N PHE A 227 -8.18 -7.72 -5.20
CA PHE A 227 -9.22 -8.59 -4.66
C PHE A 227 -8.61 -9.81 -3.97
N ILE A 228 -9.19 -10.22 -2.86
CA ILE A 228 -8.84 -11.42 -2.12
C ILE A 228 -10.10 -12.26 -1.90
N GLU A 229 -10.03 -13.54 -2.21
CA GLU A 229 -11.12 -14.50 -2.06
C GLU A 229 -11.13 -15.16 -0.67
N GLY A 230 -12.22 -15.87 -0.34
CA GLY A 230 -12.30 -16.71 0.86
C GLY A 230 -12.47 -15.94 2.16
N MET A 231 -13.08 -14.75 2.12
CA MET A 231 -13.43 -13.98 3.31
C MET A 231 -14.82 -14.32 3.81
N ASP A 232 -15.02 -14.27 5.12
CA ASP A 232 -16.33 -14.48 5.74
C ASP A 232 -17.27 -13.31 5.47
N LYS A 233 -16.72 -12.11 5.27
CA LYS A 233 -17.48 -10.90 4.96
C LYS A 233 -16.67 -9.89 4.13
N TYR A 234 -17.32 -9.27 3.14
CA TYR A 234 -16.78 -8.20 2.33
C TYR A 234 -17.49 -6.87 2.64
N TYR A 235 -16.69 -5.82 2.79
CA TYR A 235 -17.13 -4.44 2.88
C TYR A 235 -16.66 -3.73 1.61
N PHE A 236 -17.57 -3.58 0.66
CA PHE A 236 -17.33 -2.85 -0.58
C PHE A 236 -17.56 -1.37 -0.36
N ILE A 237 -16.51 -0.58 -0.57
CA ILE A 237 -16.50 0.84 -0.23
C ILE A 237 -16.48 1.68 -1.51
N THR A 238 -17.29 2.73 -1.53
CA THR A 238 -17.27 3.75 -2.57
C THR A 238 -17.45 5.15 -1.99
N ARG A 239 -17.04 6.17 -2.73
CA ARG A 239 -17.42 7.56 -2.47
C ARG A 239 -18.76 7.88 -3.14
N ALA A 240 -19.34 9.06 -2.83
CA ALA A 240 -20.49 9.61 -3.54
C ALA A 240 -20.13 10.18 -4.94
N TYR A 241 -18.86 10.14 -5.33
CA TYR A 241 -18.33 10.58 -6.62
C TYR A 241 -17.09 9.76 -6.98
N CYS A 242 -16.76 9.68 -8.28
CA CYS A 242 -15.54 8.99 -8.72
C CYS A 242 -14.31 9.83 -8.48
N THR A 243 -13.22 9.17 -8.09
CA THR A 243 -11.88 9.76 -7.97
C THR A 243 -10.85 8.88 -8.68
N ARG A 244 -9.88 9.52 -9.36
CA ARG A 244 -8.76 8.80 -9.94
C ARG A 244 -7.51 9.68 -9.98
N HIS A 245 -6.38 9.14 -9.55
CA HIS A 245 -5.06 9.70 -9.79
C HIS A 245 -4.50 9.23 -11.13
N GLY A 246 -3.74 10.11 -11.77
CA GLY A 246 -2.99 9.78 -12.98
C GLY A 246 -3.87 9.56 -14.20
N ASN A 247 -3.35 8.78 -15.14
CA ASN A 247 -3.93 8.53 -16.44
C ASN A 247 -4.90 7.33 -16.45
N GLY A 248 -5.47 7.05 -17.62
CA GLY A 248 -6.41 5.96 -17.84
C GLY A 248 -7.87 6.39 -17.81
N ALA A 249 -8.74 5.51 -18.25
CA ALA A 249 -10.16 5.78 -18.40
C ALA A 249 -10.82 6.11 -17.07
N MET A 250 -11.69 7.11 -17.07
CA MET A 250 -12.53 7.51 -15.95
C MET A 250 -13.93 7.83 -16.48
N PRO A 251 -15.00 7.37 -15.85
CA PRO A 251 -16.34 7.65 -16.33
C PRO A 251 -16.70 9.12 -16.16
N ASN A 252 -17.60 9.61 -17.03
CA ASN A 252 -18.20 10.94 -16.95
C ASN A 252 -17.21 12.13 -16.99
N GLU A 253 -16.03 11.97 -17.60
CA GLU A 253 -15.03 13.06 -17.69
C GLU A 253 -15.46 14.22 -18.59
N ASP A 254 -16.34 13.97 -19.54
CA ASP A 254 -16.94 14.93 -20.46
C ASP A 254 -18.13 15.69 -19.86
N ILE A 255 -18.62 15.26 -18.69
CA ILE A 255 -19.76 15.89 -18.01
C ILE A 255 -19.22 16.90 -16.98
N PRO A 256 -19.58 18.20 -17.11
CA PRO A 256 -19.20 19.18 -16.11
C PRO A 256 -19.71 18.78 -14.73
N TYR A 257 -18.79 18.61 -13.77
CA TYR A 257 -19.08 18.20 -12.41
C TYR A 257 -18.43 19.15 -11.41
N ASN A 258 -19.25 19.98 -10.79
CA ASN A 258 -18.77 20.93 -9.78
C ASN A 258 -19.02 20.37 -8.37
N ILE A 259 -17.94 20.08 -7.65
CA ILE A 259 -17.98 19.59 -6.27
C ILE A 259 -17.17 20.53 -5.36
N THR A 260 -17.76 20.90 -4.25
CA THR A 260 -17.03 21.62 -3.20
C THR A 260 -15.98 20.70 -2.60
N VAL A 261 -14.73 21.08 -2.73
CA VAL A 261 -13.60 20.32 -2.22
C VAL A 261 -13.41 20.62 -0.74
N ASN A 262 -13.22 19.57 0.07
CA ASN A 262 -12.77 19.75 1.44
C ASN A 262 -11.41 20.45 1.43
N PRO A 263 -11.23 21.59 2.11
CA PRO A 263 -9.92 22.28 2.16
C PRO A 263 -8.80 21.43 2.77
N ASN A 264 -9.17 20.39 3.55
CA ASN A 264 -8.23 19.42 4.13
C ASN A 264 -8.06 18.15 3.28
N GLU A 265 -8.50 18.15 2.00
CA GLU A 265 -8.29 17.01 1.10
C GLU A 265 -6.78 16.77 0.89
N THR A 266 -6.35 15.55 1.15
CA THR A 266 -4.94 15.13 1.00
C THR A 266 -4.62 14.60 -0.38
N ASN A 267 -5.65 14.28 -1.17
CA ASN A 267 -5.50 13.80 -2.53
C ASN A 267 -5.42 15.01 -3.47
N VAL A 268 -4.21 15.31 -3.88
CA VAL A 268 -3.88 16.47 -4.75
C VAL A 268 -3.10 15.98 -5.96
N THR A 269 -2.97 16.84 -6.96
CA THR A 269 -2.09 16.60 -8.10
C THR A 269 -0.65 16.45 -7.60
N HIS A 270 0.04 15.38 -8.04
CA HIS A 270 1.40 15.06 -7.63
C HIS A 270 2.32 14.93 -8.85
N GLU A 271 3.59 15.32 -8.69
CA GLU A 271 4.58 15.33 -9.77
C GLU A 271 4.69 13.98 -10.52
N TYR A 272 4.72 12.87 -9.78
CA TYR A 272 4.87 11.53 -10.37
C TYR A 272 3.53 10.87 -10.70
N GLN A 273 2.50 11.10 -9.90
CA GLN A 273 1.19 10.46 -10.04
C GLN A 273 0.25 11.18 -11.00
N GLY A 274 0.55 12.43 -11.34
CA GLY A 274 -0.26 13.25 -12.24
C GLY A 274 -1.49 13.88 -11.56
N LYS A 275 -2.50 14.22 -12.38
CA LYS A 275 -3.70 14.95 -11.92
C LYS A 275 -4.58 14.06 -11.05
N PHE A 276 -5.11 14.67 -9.98
CA PHE A 276 -6.23 14.11 -9.24
C PHE A 276 -7.55 14.53 -9.90
N ARG A 277 -8.25 13.56 -10.49
CA ARG A 277 -9.49 13.78 -11.24
C ARG A 277 -10.71 13.40 -10.41
N ARG A 278 -11.81 14.08 -10.63
CA ARG A 278 -13.09 13.86 -9.95
C ARG A 278 -14.24 13.99 -10.94
N THR A 279 -15.15 13.04 -10.91
CA THR A 279 -16.33 13.01 -11.81
C THR A 279 -17.54 12.52 -11.04
N MET A 280 -18.71 12.65 -11.67
CA MET A 280 -19.95 12.09 -11.15
C MET A 280 -19.82 10.57 -10.96
N LEU A 281 -20.43 10.03 -9.93
CA LEU A 281 -20.46 8.59 -9.65
C LEU A 281 -21.12 7.84 -10.82
N ASP A 282 -20.47 6.77 -11.26
CA ASP A 282 -21.01 5.82 -12.22
C ASP A 282 -21.46 4.53 -11.51
N VAL A 283 -22.78 4.36 -11.41
CA VAL A 283 -23.38 3.20 -10.75
C VAL A 283 -23.17 1.92 -11.58
N SER A 284 -23.06 2.03 -12.91
CA SER A 284 -22.82 0.88 -13.78
C SER A 284 -21.41 0.33 -13.56
N LEU A 285 -20.43 1.21 -13.36
CA LEU A 285 -19.08 0.82 -12.99
C LEU A 285 -19.02 0.10 -11.64
N LEU A 286 -19.78 0.57 -10.64
CA LEU A 286 -19.86 -0.10 -9.34
C LEU A 286 -20.48 -1.50 -9.45
N LYS A 287 -21.56 -1.65 -10.24
CA LYS A 287 -22.16 -2.97 -10.52
C LYS A 287 -21.18 -3.91 -11.20
N TYR A 288 -20.51 -3.43 -12.24
CA TYR A 288 -19.45 -4.17 -12.92
C TYR A 288 -18.36 -4.63 -11.96
N ALA A 289 -17.87 -3.75 -11.08
CA ALA A 289 -16.86 -4.07 -10.10
C ALA A 289 -17.30 -5.22 -9.17
N ILE A 290 -18.53 -5.15 -8.64
CA ILE A 290 -19.08 -6.18 -7.75
C ILE A 290 -19.25 -7.51 -8.50
N GLU A 291 -19.82 -7.50 -9.71
CA GLU A 291 -20.02 -8.69 -10.54
C GLU A 291 -18.72 -9.44 -10.81
N LYS A 292 -17.61 -8.68 -11.05
CA LYS A 292 -16.28 -9.28 -11.28
C LYS A 292 -15.68 -9.98 -10.06
N THR A 293 -16.16 -9.69 -8.86
CA THR A 293 -15.69 -10.38 -7.64
C THR A 293 -16.33 -11.75 -7.43
N ASN A 294 -17.44 -12.07 -8.13
CA ASN A 294 -18.26 -13.26 -7.91
C ASN A 294 -18.75 -13.44 -6.46
N VAL A 295 -18.72 -12.39 -5.65
CA VAL A 295 -19.24 -12.42 -4.28
C VAL A 295 -20.76 -12.35 -4.34
N LYS A 296 -21.40 -13.39 -3.80
CA LYS A 296 -22.86 -13.41 -3.62
C LYS A 296 -23.21 -12.61 -2.37
N GLY A 297 -24.14 -11.68 -2.49
CA GLY A 297 -24.66 -10.88 -1.37
C GLY A 297 -25.53 -11.67 -0.38
#